data_1eaf7bad65f3d8fba009232a0d72326d
#
_entry.id   1eaf7bad65f3d8fba009232a0d72326d
#
_cell.length_a   1.000
_cell.length_b   1.000
_cell.length_c   1.000
_cell.angle_alpha   90.00
_cell.angle_beta   90.00
_cell.angle_gamma   90.00
#
_symmetry.space_group_name_H-M   'P 1'
#
loop_
_entity.id
_entity.type
_entity.pdbx_description
1 polymer ?
#
loop_
_entity_poly.entity_id
_entity_poly.type
_entity_poly.pdbx_seq_one_letter_code
_entity_poly.pdbx_strand_id
1 'polypeptide(L)'
;MDVNSNKYTYFFAAVLVVLVAVLLSGLFLALKPMQDANIEQEKRQSILKSIGVNVDRSEATEAFETYITQSLVIKNGEVVSEDANLAFNIDMAKAVKNSSTEREVPLYVAEKDGKTFYVLPLRCTGLWGPIWGYMALESDGSTIAGANFDHKAETPGLGAEIANADFQEQFTGKSIMDEGAFTSISIIKPGKNVNPQHEVDGISGGTITSTGLDHMLSDCLQSYVDYFSKLKG
;
A
#
# COMPACT_ATOMS: atom_id res chain seq x y z
N MET A 1 -38.30 15.61 -39.35
CA MET A 1 -37.22 16.46 -38.74
C MET A 1 -36.05 16.36 -39.73
N ASP A 2 -35.50 17.49 -40.18
CA ASP A 2 -34.40 17.47 -41.12
C ASP A 2 -33.10 17.04 -40.37
N VAL A 3 -32.61 15.85 -40.66
CA VAL A 3 -31.46 15.25 -40.00
C VAL A 3 -30.14 16.01 -40.24
N ASN A 4 -30.12 16.86 -41.30
CA ASN A 4 -28.95 17.67 -41.62
C ASN A 4 -29.01 19.06 -40.95
N SER A 5 -30.06 19.37 -40.16
CA SER A 5 -30.14 20.65 -39.48
C SER A 5 -29.29 20.68 -38.21
N ASN A 6 -28.65 21.82 -37.92
CA ASN A 6 -27.89 22.01 -36.69
C ASN A 6 -28.75 21.75 -35.43
N LYS A 7 -30.05 22.07 -35.48
CA LYS A 7 -30.97 21.81 -34.35
C LYS A 7 -31.11 20.33 -34.06
N TYR A 8 -31.23 19.49 -35.11
CA TYR A 8 -31.29 18.04 -34.95
C TYR A 8 -29.98 17.50 -34.37
N THR A 9 -28.86 17.96 -34.89
CA THR A 9 -27.52 17.53 -34.42
C THR A 9 -27.32 17.84 -32.92
N TYR A 10 -27.63 19.05 -32.49
CA TYR A 10 -27.53 19.41 -31.06
C TYR A 10 -28.49 18.60 -30.19
N PHE A 11 -29.77 18.42 -30.63
CA PHE A 11 -30.72 17.62 -29.89
C PHE A 11 -30.28 16.15 -29.78
N PHE A 12 -29.83 15.57 -30.88
CA PHE A 12 -29.32 14.20 -30.91
C PHE A 12 -28.12 14.01 -29.98
N ALA A 13 -27.13 14.92 -30.07
CA ALA A 13 -25.96 14.89 -29.22
C ALA A 13 -26.35 14.99 -27.72
N ALA A 14 -27.25 15.90 -27.36
CA ALA A 14 -27.71 16.06 -25.98
C ALA A 14 -28.41 14.78 -25.45
N VAL A 15 -29.32 14.20 -26.26
CA VAL A 15 -30.00 12.95 -25.87
C VAL A 15 -29.00 11.81 -25.72
N LEU A 16 -28.05 11.68 -26.63
CA LEU A 16 -27.01 10.63 -26.57
C LEU A 16 -26.13 10.77 -25.32
N VAL A 17 -25.70 12.00 -25.00
CA VAL A 17 -24.90 12.27 -23.78
C VAL A 17 -25.69 11.91 -22.52
N VAL A 18 -26.95 12.33 -22.43
CA VAL A 18 -27.80 12.00 -21.29
C VAL A 18 -28.01 10.49 -21.16
N LEU A 19 -28.30 9.81 -22.26
CA LEU A 19 -28.48 8.36 -22.27
C LEU A 19 -27.23 7.61 -21.78
N VAL A 20 -26.05 7.98 -22.33
CA VAL A 20 -24.78 7.38 -21.91
C VAL A 20 -24.48 7.68 -20.45
N ALA A 21 -24.73 8.92 -19.98
CA ALA A 21 -24.50 9.29 -18.59
C ALA A 21 -25.38 8.49 -17.63
N VAL A 22 -26.67 8.30 -17.95
CA VAL A 22 -27.60 7.50 -17.14
C VAL A 22 -27.17 6.03 -17.09
N LEU A 23 -26.83 5.45 -18.24
CA LEU A 23 -26.37 4.06 -18.32
C LEU A 23 -25.09 3.83 -17.52
N LEU A 24 -24.07 4.69 -17.70
CA LEU A 24 -22.80 4.55 -16.99
C LEU A 24 -22.97 4.76 -15.48
N SER A 25 -23.77 5.75 -15.08
CA SER A 25 -24.05 5.99 -13.66
C SER A 25 -24.81 4.83 -13.03
N GLY A 26 -25.80 4.28 -13.74
CA GLY A 26 -26.56 3.11 -13.27
C GLY A 26 -25.68 1.88 -13.09
N LEU A 27 -24.83 1.57 -14.08
CA LEU A 27 -23.86 0.47 -13.99
C LEU A 27 -22.86 0.69 -12.87
N PHE A 28 -22.33 1.90 -12.72
CA PHE A 28 -21.40 2.23 -11.63
C PHE A 28 -22.03 1.98 -10.26
N LEU A 29 -23.25 2.48 -10.03
CA LEU A 29 -23.94 2.29 -8.74
C LEU A 29 -24.26 0.82 -8.46
N ALA A 30 -24.65 0.06 -9.49
CA ALA A 30 -24.95 -1.36 -9.35
C ALA A 30 -23.70 -2.21 -9.04
N LEU A 31 -22.53 -1.85 -9.62
CA LEU A 31 -21.29 -2.59 -9.44
C LEU A 31 -20.48 -2.14 -8.21
N LYS A 32 -20.75 -0.95 -7.66
CA LYS A 32 -19.96 -0.37 -6.56
C LYS A 32 -19.84 -1.29 -5.34
N PRO A 33 -20.90 -1.94 -4.82
CA PRO A 33 -20.76 -2.84 -3.67
C PRO A 33 -19.80 -4.00 -3.93
N MET A 34 -19.83 -4.55 -5.15
CA MET A 34 -18.91 -5.63 -5.56
C MET A 34 -17.47 -5.14 -5.68
N GLN A 35 -17.27 -3.93 -6.18
CA GLN A 35 -15.95 -3.31 -6.26
C GLN A 35 -15.38 -3.06 -4.87
N ASP A 36 -16.18 -2.50 -3.95
CA ASP A 36 -15.76 -2.22 -2.58
C ASP A 36 -15.38 -3.53 -1.86
N ALA A 37 -16.18 -4.58 -1.98
CA ALA A 37 -15.85 -5.91 -1.45
C ALA A 37 -14.55 -6.48 -2.04
N ASN A 38 -14.33 -6.32 -3.35
CA ASN A 38 -13.11 -6.77 -4.00
C ASN A 38 -11.86 -6.01 -3.50
N ILE A 39 -11.98 -4.69 -3.27
CA ILE A 39 -10.90 -3.86 -2.72
C ILE A 39 -10.54 -4.32 -1.30
N GLU A 40 -11.54 -4.65 -0.47
CA GLU A 40 -11.27 -5.19 0.87
C GLU A 40 -10.54 -6.53 0.83
N GLN A 41 -10.96 -7.45 -0.05
CA GLN A 41 -10.29 -8.74 -0.20
C GLN A 41 -8.86 -8.58 -0.69
N GLU A 42 -8.62 -7.71 -1.66
CA GLU A 42 -7.28 -7.39 -2.17
C GLU A 42 -6.39 -6.79 -1.07
N LYS A 43 -6.95 -5.93 -0.23
CA LYS A 43 -6.24 -5.38 0.94
C LYS A 43 -5.82 -6.49 1.90
N ARG A 44 -6.72 -7.44 2.23
CA ARG A 44 -6.39 -8.58 3.09
C ARG A 44 -5.31 -9.46 2.46
N GLN A 45 -5.44 -9.78 1.16
CA GLN A 45 -4.41 -10.55 0.43
C GLN A 45 -3.04 -9.86 0.47
N SER A 46 -3.00 -8.54 0.27
CA SER A 46 -1.76 -7.77 0.25
C SER A 46 -1.08 -7.73 1.62
N ILE A 47 -1.86 -7.62 2.71
CA ILE A 47 -1.35 -7.73 4.09
C ILE A 47 -0.75 -9.12 4.31
N LEU A 48 -1.48 -10.18 3.97
CA LEU A 48 -1.05 -11.57 4.13
C LEU A 48 0.19 -11.88 3.29
N LYS A 49 0.24 -11.39 2.06
CA LYS A 49 1.38 -11.58 1.16
C LYS A 49 2.67 -11.00 1.72
N SER A 50 2.62 -9.90 2.46
CA SER A 50 3.81 -9.31 3.10
C SER A 50 4.45 -10.22 4.15
N ILE A 51 3.69 -11.14 4.75
CA ILE A 51 4.17 -12.19 5.67
C ILE A 51 4.37 -13.54 4.98
N GLY A 52 4.37 -13.58 3.65
CA GLY A 52 4.57 -14.79 2.87
C GLY A 52 3.37 -15.77 2.90
N VAL A 53 2.14 -15.28 3.13
CA VAL A 53 0.90 -16.05 3.04
C VAL A 53 0.20 -15.68 1.74
N ASN A 54 0.19 -16.60 0.78
CA ASN A 54 -0.45 -16.42 -0.51
C ASN A 54 -1.75 -17.23 -0.54
N VAL A 55 -2.87 -16.55 -0.67
CA VAL A 55 -4.21 -17.16 -0.71
C VAL A 55 -5.04 -16.56 -1.84
N ASP A 56 -6.03 -17.31 -2.29
CA ASP A 56 -7.00 -16.79 -3.25
C ASP A 56 -7.92 -15.74 -2.60
N ARG A 57 -8.52 -14.88 -3.44
CA ARG A 57 -9.39 -13.79 -2.97
C ARG A 57 -10.56 -14.30 -2.11
N SER A 58 -11.12 -15.45 -2.43
CA SER A 58 -12.22 -16.06 -1.66
C SER A 58 -11.82 -16.51 -0.25
N GLU A 59 -10.54 -16.82 -0.03
CA GLU A 59 -9.99 -17.29 1.23
C GLU A 59 -9.38 -16.17 2.07
N ALA A 60 -9.24 -14.96 1.48
CA ALA A 60 -8.50 -13.86 2.10
C ALA A 60 -9.09 -13.41 3.44
N THR A 61 -10.41 -13.48 3.64
CA THR A 61 -11.04 -13.11 4.91
C THR A 61 -10.70 -14.11 6.00
N GLU A 62 -10.88 -15.40 5.77
CA GLU A 62 -10.60 -16.46 6.74
C GLU A 62 -9.12 -16.53 7.10
N ALA A 63 -8.24 -16.42 6.10
CA ALA A 63 -6.80 -16.34 6.33
C ALA A 63 -6.40 -15.08 7.13
N PHE A 64 -7.00 -13.94 6.84
CA PHE A 64 -6.73 -12.71 7.58
C PHE A 64 -7.10 -12.86 9.05
N GLU A 65 -8.28 -13.41 9.37
CA GLU A 65 -8.72 -13.67 10.74
C GLU A 65 -7.85 -14.74 11.45
N THR A 66 -7.25 -15.65 10.70
CA THR A 66 -6.37 -16.69 11.24
C THR A 66 -4.99 -16.15 11.61
N TYR A 67 -4.40 -15.31 10.76
CA TYR A 67 -3.02 -14.85 10.93
C TYR A 67 -2.91 -13.50 11.63
N ILE A 68 -3.88 -12.60 11.49
CA ILE A 68 -3.85 -11.27 12.11
C ILE A 68 -4.50 -11.32 13.48
N THR A 69 -3.68 -11.27 14.51
CA THR A 69 -4.11 -11.39 15.90
C THR A 69 -4.56 -10.06 16.52
N GLN A 70 -3.99 -8.95 16.04
CA GLN A 70 -4.37 -7.60 16.48
C GLN A 70 -4.31 -6.61 15.32
N SER A 71 -5.18 -5.62 15.35
CA SER A 71 -5.18 -4.48 14.44
C SER A 71 -5.23 -3.20 15.27
N LEU A 72 -4.15 -2.46 15.27
CA LEU A 72 -3.92 -1.30 16.13
C LEU A 72 -3.94 -0.02 15.31
N VAL A 73 -4.32 1.08 15.93
CA VAL A 73 -4.10 2.43 15.40
C VAL A 73 -3.00 3.10 16.20
N ILE A 74 -1.93 3.48 15.51
CA ILE A 74 -0.76 4.13 16.10
C ILE A 74 -0.77 5.61 15.77
N LYS A 75 -0.45 6.44 16.78
CA LYS A 75 -0.21 7.87 16.63
C LYS A 75 0.91 8.30 17.56
N ASN A 76 1.93 8.95 17.04
CA ASN A 76 3.06 9.46 17.83
C ASN A 76 3.69 8.39 18.77
N GLY A 77 3.85 7.16 18.23
CA GLY A 77 4.42 6.04 18.95
C GLY A 77 3.55 5.45 20.07
N GLU A 78 2.24 5.76 20.10
CA GLU A 78 1.29 5.23 21.08
C GLU A 78 0.11 4.54 20.38
N VAL A 79 -0.41 3.49 21.02
CA VAL A 79 -1.65 2.85 20.57
C VAL A 79 -2.81 3.73 21.00
N VAL A 80 -3.51 4.31 20.03
CA VAL A 80 -4.68 5.17 20.29
C VAL A 80 -6.01 4.43 20.14
N SER A 81 -6.01 3.27 19.46
CA SER A 81 -7.17 2.38 19.37
C SER A 81 -6.73 0.95 19.04
N GLU A 82 -7.49 -0.02 19.57
CA GLU A 82 -7.40 -1.45 19.24
C GLU A 82 -8.63 -1.93 18.45
N ASP A 83 -9.43 -1.00 17.93
CA ASP A 83 -10.59 -1.34 17.10
C ASP A 83 -10.13 -1.75 15.70
N ALA A 84 -10.28 -3.05 15.41
CA ALA A 84 -9.88 -3.65 14.15
C ALA A 84 -10.58 -3.02 12.93
N ASN A 85 -11.86 -2.64 13.09
CA ASN A 85 -12.60 -1.98 12.01
C ASN A 85 -12.07 -0.57 11.76
N LEU A 86 -11.76 0.17 12.82
CA LEU A 86 -11.16 1.49 12.69
C LEU A 86 -9.80 1.40 12.00
N ALA A 87 -8.91 0.52 12.48
CA ALA A 87 -7.59 0.31 11.88
C ALA A 87 -7.68 -0.11 10.41
N PHE A 88 -8.58 -1.06 10.08
CA PHE A 88 -8.75 -1.51 8.71
C PHE A 88 -9.28 -0.41 7.79
N ASN A 89 -10.12 0.49 8.26
CA ASN A 89 -10.76 1.54 7.45
C ASN A 89 -9.98 2.87 7.40
N ILE A 90 -8.79 2.96 8.03
CA ILE A 90 -7.94 4.15 7.88
C ILE A 90 -7.58 4.36 6.41
N ASP A 91 -7.91 5.56 5.91
CA ASP A 91 -7.55 6.01 4.58
C ASP A 91 -6.11 6.54 4.57
N MET A 92 -5.17 5.69 4.20
CA MET A 92 -3.76 6.06 4.10
C MET A 92 -3.51 7.24 3.15
N ALA A 93 -4.38 7.46 2.13
CA ALA A 93 -4.24 8.61 1.24
C ALA A 93 -4.52 9.95 1.93
N LYS A 94 -5.29 9.92 3.01
CA LYS A 94 -5.52 11.09 3.87
C LYS A 94 -4.46 11.16 4.98
N ALA A 95 -4.13 10.03 5.59
CA ALA A 95 -3.16 9.98 6.68
C ALA A 95 -1.79 10.56 6.30
N VAL A 96 -1.24 10.16 5.15
CA VAL A 96 0.08 10.62 4.66
C VAL A 96 0.16 12.10 4.30
N LYS A 97 -0.95 12.84 4.33
CA LYS A 97 -0.95 14.30 4.16
C LYS A 97 -0.55 15.04 5.45
N ASN A 98 -0.65 14.37 6.59
CA ASN A 98 -0.25 14.89 7.88
C ASN A 98 1.22 14.49 8.17
N SER A 99 1.87 15.20 9.08
CA SER A 99 3.21 14.83 9.55
C SER A 99 3.22 13.44 10.19
N SER A 100 4.38 12.78 10.23
CA SER A 100 4.53 11.43 10.81
C SER A 100 4.06 11.33 12.27
N THR A 101 4.19 12.42 13.04
CA THR A 101 3.77 12.49 14.45
C THR A 101 2.29 12.77 14.66
N GLU A 102 1.60 13.36 13.66
CA GLU A 102 0.19 13.74 13.78
C GLU A 102 -0.76 12.75 13.13
N ARG A 103 -0.26 11.94 12.21
CA ARG A 103 -1.09 10.97 11.49
C ARG A 103 -1.44 9.76 12.34
N GLU A 104 -2.65 9.26 12.12
CA GLU A 104 -3.08 7.95 12.62
C GLU A 104 -2.82 6.91 11.54
N VAL A 105 -2.08 5.86 11.89
CA VAL A 105 -1.69 4.81 10.96
C VAL A 105 -2.04 3.43 11.53
N PRO A 106 -2.51 2.50 10.68
CA PRO A 106 -2.81 1.15 11.14
C PRO A 106 -1.53 0.32 11.26
N LEU A 107 -1.50 -0.54 12.27
CA LEU A 107 -0.48 -1.57 12.48
C LEU A 107 -1.20 -2.91 12.66
N TYR A 108 -0.84 -3.91 11.86
CA TYR A 108 -1.38 -5.26 12.01
C TYR A 108 -0.32 -6.16 12.64
N VAL A 109 -0.69 -6.82 13.75
CA VAL A 109 0.15 -7.83 14.39
C VAL A 109 -0.27 -9.17 13.83
N ALA A 110 0.66 -9.90 13.24
CA ALA A 110 0.44 -11.19 12.65
C ALA A 110 1.24 -12.28 13.37
N GLU A 111 0.66 -13.47 13.46
CA GLU A 111 1.34 -14.66 13.95
C GLU A 111 1.36 -15.73 12.88
N LYS A 112 2.55 -16.27 12.58
CA LYS A 112 2.74 -17.34 11.61
C LYS A 112 3.92 -18.21 12.05
N ASP A 113 3.70 -19.52 12.09
CA ASP A 113 4.72 -20.51 12.45
C ASP A 113 5.41 -20.22 13.81
N GLY A 114 4.64 -19.69 14.78
CA GLY A 114 5.14 -19.32 16.11
C GLY A 114 5.99 -18.04 16.14
N LYS A 115 6.03 -17.27 15.05
CA LYS A 115 6.71 -15.97 14.96
C LYS A 115 5.69 -14.85 14.85
N THR A 116 6.01 -13.73 15.48
CA THR A 116 5.25 -12.49 15.40
C THR A 116 5.83 -11.59 14.32
N PHE A 117 4.94 -10.98 13.53
CA PHE A 117 5.26 -9.99 12.51
C PHE A 117 4.42 -8.74 12.71
N TYR A 118 5.00 -7.59 12.35
CA TYR A 118 4.30 -6.30 12.34
C TYR A 118 4.12 -5.84 10.90
N VAL A 119 2.88 -5.75 10.41
CA VAL A 119 2.59 -5.33 9.04
C VAL A 119 2.19 -3.87 9.01
N LEU A 120 2.93 -3.09 8.26
CA LEU A 120 2.85 -1.64 8.15
C LEU A 120 2.34 -1.24 6.76
N PRO A 121 1.17 -0.60 6.66
CA PRO A 121 0.70 -0.01 5.40
C PRO A 121 1.55 1.20 4.99
N LEU A 122 1.83 1.27 3.70
CA LEU A 122 2.63 2.32 3.08
C LEU A 122 1.85 2.94 1.92
N ARG A 123 1.98 4.25 1.68
CA ARG A 123 1.34 4.92 0.56
C ARG A 123 2.07 6.20 0.16
N CYS A 124 2.18 6.41 -1.15
CA CYS A 124 2.74 7.61 -1.74
C CYS A 124 2.13 7.87 -3.13
N THR A 125 2.67 8.83 -3.86
CA THR A 125 2.38 9.09 -5.26
C THR A 125 3.59 8.70 -6.11
N GLY A 126 3.37 7.86 -7.11
CA GLY A 126 4.35 7.53 -8.14
C GLY A 126 4.31 8.53 -9.30
N LEU A 127 4.73 8.09 -10.49
CA LEU A 127 4.74 8.96 -11.69
C LEU A 127 3.31 9.18 -12.25
N TRP A 128 2.52 8.11 -12.37
CA TRP A 128 1.21 8.14 -13.01
C TRP A 128 0.04 8.01 -12.05
N GLY A 129 0.31 7.83 -10.78
CA GLY A 129 -0.75 7.70 -9.78
C GLY A 129 -0.25 7.23 -8.42
N PRO A 130 -1.17 6.87 -7.53
CA PRO A 130 -0.76 6.34 -6.24
C PRO A 130 -0.04 5.00 -6.38
N ILE A 131 0.98 4.85 -5.55
CA ILE A 131 1.64 3.59 -5.22
C ILE A 131 1.41 3.30 -3.74
N TRP A 132 1.32 2.04 -3.39
CA TRP A 132 1.09 1.60 -2.01
C TRP A 132 1.75 0.26 -1.76
N GLY A 133 1.75 -0.14 -0.53
CA GLY A 133 2.26 -1.46 -0.16
C GLY A 133 2.07 -1.77 1.31
N TYR A 134 2.57 -2.93 1.67
CA TYR A 134 2.63 -3.43 3.03
C TYR A 134 4.03 -3.98 3.26
N MET A 135 4.64 -3.57 4.36
CA MET A 135 5.93 -4.09 4.80
C MET A 135 5.74 -4.83 6.11
N ALA A 136 6.18 -6.06 6.15
CA ALA A 136 6.21 -6.85 7.38
C ALA A 136 7.59 -6.75 8.01
N LEU A 137 7.62 -6.39 9.30
CA LEU A 137 8.81 -6.47 10.13
C LEU A 137 8.74 -7.72 11.02
N GLU A 138 9.89 -8.29 11.34
CA GLU A 138 10.01 -9.33 12.37
C GLU A 138 9.69 -8.76 13.77
N SER A 139 9.64 -9.64 14.77
CA SER A 139 9.34 -9.28 16.16
C SER A 139 10.31 -8.27 16.76
N ASP A 140 11.50 -8.08 16.17
CA ASP A 140 12.46 -7.05 16.57
C ASP A 140 12.05 -5.63 16.15
N GLY A 141 10.99 -5.47 15.33
CA GLY A 141 10.50 -4.18 14.83
C GLY A 141 11.49 -3.43 13.94
N SER A 142 12.45 -4.15 13.35
CA SER A 142 13.56 -3.59 12.57
C SER A 142 13.84 -4.37 11.30
N THR A 143 13.91 -5.70 11.40
CA THR A 143 14.23 -6.59 10.28
C THR A 143 13.00 -6.80 9.40
N ILE A 144 13.15 -6.61 8.10
CA ILE A 144 12.07 -6.79 7.13
C ILE A 144 11.90 -8.28 6.84
N ALA A 145 10.74 -8.82 7.17
CA ALA A 145 10.35 -10.19 6.85
C ALA A 145 9.86 -10.34 5.40
N GLY A 146 9.25 -9.30 4.87
CA GLY A 146 8.81 -9.24 3.49
C GLY A 146 8.12 -7.92 3.16
N ALA A 147 7.94 -7.67 1.88
CA ALA A 147 7.28 -6.47 1.38
C ALA A 147 6.38 -6.83 0.18
N ASN A 148 5.27 -6.12 0.06
CA ASN A 148 4.38 -6.22 -1.08
C ASN A 148 4.00 -4.81 -1.53
N PHE A 149 4.36 -4.45 -2.76
CA PHE A 149 4.05 -3.15 -3.35
C PHE A 149 3.12 -3.31 -4.55
N ASP A 150 2.33 -2.28 -4.80
CA ASP A 150 1.43 -2.21 -5.94
C ASP A 150 1.25 -0.75 -6.38
N HIS A 151 0.61 -0.56 -7.52
CA HIS A 151 0.43 0.74 -8.15
C HIS A 151 -0.92 0.83 -8.87
N LYS A 152 -1.40 2.04 -9.10
CA LYS A 152 -2.64 2.26 -9.85
C LYS A 152 -2.44 2.23 -11.37
N ALA A 153 -1.37 2.85 -11.87
CA ALA A 153 -1.28 3.16 -13.29
C ALA A 153 0.17 3.34 -13.80
N GLU A 154 1.16 2.79 -13.08
CA GLU A 154 2.54 2.85 -13.55
C GLU A 154 2.74 2.05 -14.83
N THR A 155 3.74 2.41 -15.62
CA THR A 155 3.97 1.81 -16.95
C THR A 155 4.60 0.42 -16.81
N PRO A 156 4.03 -0.63 -17.46
CA PRO A 156 4.65 -1.97 -17.52
C PRO A 156 6.07 -1.92 -18.10
N GLY A 157 6.96 -2.72 -17.52
CA GLY A 157 8.39 -2.73 -17.89
C GLY A 157 9.19 -1.55 -17.31
N LEU A 158 8.53 -0.63 -16.61
CA LEU A 158 9.14 0.54 -15.95
C LEU A 158 8.64 0.61 -14.50
N GLY A 159 7.95 1.67 -14.10
CA GLY A 159 7.48 1.85 -12.73
C GLY A 159 6.57 0.74 -12.20
N ALA A 160 5.85 0.02 -13.05
CA ALA A 160 5.01 -1.11 -12.65
C ALA A 160 5.80 -2.30 -12.07
N GLU A 161 7.10 -2.39 -12.36
CA GLU A 161 7.96 -3.49 -11.89
C GLU A 161 8.13 -3.50 -10.35
N ILE A 162 7.74 -2.44 -9.64
CA ILE A 162 7.67 -2.46 -8.16
C ILE A 162 6.74 -3.54 -7.62
N ALA A 163 5.75 -3.99 -8.41
CA ALA A 163 4.81 -5.03 -8.04
C ALA A 163 5.34 -6.46 -8.28
N ASN A 164 6.49 -6.61 -8.92
CA ASN A 164 7.09 -7.92 -9.22
C ASN A 164 7.83 -8.51 -8.01
N ALA A 165 7.78 -9.83 -7.90
CA ALA A 165 8.41 -10.57 -6.82
C ALA A 165 9.93 -10.28 -6.73
N ASP A 166 10.64 -10.32 -7.86
CA ASP A 166 12.09 -10.07 -7.92
C ASP A 166 12.50 -8.72 -7.30
N PHE A 167 11.66 -7.69 -7.48
CA PHE A 167 11.91 -6.39 -6.85
C PHE A 167 11.60 -6.43 -5.35
N GLN A 168 10.48 -7.02 -4.97
CA GLN A 168 10.01 -7.07 -3.58
C GLN A 168 10.90 -7.95 -2.69
N GLU A 169 11.44 -9.03 -3.23
CA GLU A 169 12.34 -9.95 -2.52
C GLU A 169 13.65 -9.30 -2.06
N GLN A 170 14.10 -8.23 -2.74
CA GLN A 170 15.30 -7.49 -2.33
C GLN A 170 15.20 -6.89 -0.93
N PHE A 171 13.99 -6.67 -0.41
CA PHE A 171 13.77 -6.08 0.91
C PHE A 171 13.93 -7.07 2.06
N THR A 172 13.72 -8.36 1.80
CA THR A 172 13.72 -9.40 2.83
C THR A 172 15.09 -9.52 3.50
N GLY A 173 15.10 -9.53 4.83
CA GLY A 173 16.30 -9.63 5.66
C GLY A 173 17.07 -8.33 5.84
N LYS A 174 16.62 -7.22 5.22
CA LYS A 174 17.22 -5.89 5.44
C LYS A 174 16.65 -5.25 6.72
N SER A 175 17.34 -4.24 7.23
CA SER A 175 16.95 -3.53 8.43
C SER A 175 16.57 -2.08 8.12
N ILE A 176 15.48 -1.60 8.76
CA ILE A 176 15.09 -0.19 8.72
C ILE A 176 15.82 0.64 9.78
N MET A 177 16.62 -0.01 10.64
CA MET A 177 17.38 0.63 11.72
C MET A 177 18.87 0.31 11.57
N ASP A 178 19.73 1.28 11.84
CA ASP A 178 21.18 1.13 11.90
C ASP A 178 21.69 1.63 13.26
N GLU A 179 22.39 0.79 14.02
CA GLU A 179 22.90 1.08 15.37
C GLU A 179 21.86 1.71 16.32
N GLY A 180 20.57 1.37 16.14
CA GLY A 180 19.46 1.91 16.94
C GLY A 180 18.86 3.20 16.40
N ALA A 181 19.40 3.77 15.33
CA ALA A 181 18.83 4.93 14.63
C ALA A 181 17.99 4.50 13.43
N PHE A 182 16.90 5.22 13.18
CA PHE A 182 16.07 4.99 11.99
C PHE A 182 16.81 5.43 10.72
N THR A 183 16.98 4.49 9.78
CA THR A 183 17.71 4.71 8.52
C THR A 183 16.82 4.52 7.30
N SER A 184 15.71 3.73 7.42
CA SER A 184 14.86 3.31 6.30
C SER A 184 15.62 2.39 5.33
N ILE A 185 15.01 2.13 4.16
CA ILE A 185 15.65 1.46 3.03
C ILE A 185 15.72 2.43 1.87
N SER A 186 16.91 2.67 1.35
CA SER A 186 17.12 3.54 0.20
C SER A 186 17.02 2.76 -1.12
N ILE A 187 16.32 3.36 -2.08
CA ILE A 187 16.20 2.79 -3.42
C ILE A 187 17.15 3.53 -4.35
N ILE A 188 18.23 2.85 -4.70
CA ILE A 188 19.32 3.43 -5.45
C ILE A 188 19.35 2.97 -6.91
N LYS A 189 20.17 3.62 -7.70
CA LYS A 189 20.35 3.24 -9.12
C LYS A 189 20.90 1.81 -9.21
N PRO A 190 20.33 0.94 -10.07
CA PRO A 190 20.76 -0.44 -10.22
C PRO A 190 22.28 -0.60 -10.38
N GLY A 191 22.86 -1.52 -9.62
CA GLY A 191 24.28 -1.82 -9.61
C GLY A 191 25.17 -0.76 -8.93
N LYS A 192 24.58 0.13 -8.14
CA LYS A 192 25.29 1.14 -7.33
C LYS A 192 25.14 0.90 -5.82
N ASN A 193 24.55 -0.22 -5.44
CA ASN A 193 24.36 -0.61 -4.04
C ASN A 193 25.74 -0.74 -3.33
N VAL A 194 25.92 0.04 -2.27
CA VAL A 194 27.14 0.05 -1.44
C VAL A 194 26.85 -0.39 -0.01
N ASN A 195 25.60 -0.33 0.43
CA ASN A 195 25.16 -0.79 1.74
C ASN A 195 24.03 -1.83 1.60
N PRO A 196 24.39 -3.11 1.42
CA PRO A 196 23.38 -4.16 1.18
C PRO A 196 22.32 -4.30 2.27
N GLN A 197 22.59 -3.81 3.49
CA GLN A 197 21.67 -3.91 4.61
C GLN A 197 20.52 -2.88 4.53
N HIS A 198 20.76 -1.73 3.90
CA HIS A 198 19.83 -0.60 3.88
C HIS A 198 19.54 -0.08 2.46
N GLU A 199 19.97 -0.79 1.43
CA GLU A 199 19.80 -0.37 0.05
C GLU A 199 19.23 -1.49 -0.81
N VAL A 200 18.39 -1.12 -1.79
CA VAL A 200 17.89 -2.00 -2.85
C VAL A 200 18.09 -1.35 -4.20
N ASP A 201 18.24 -2.17 -5.24
CA ASP A 201 18.30 -1.69 -6.60
C ASP A 201 16.92 -1.21 -7.07
N GLY A 202 16.84 0.02 -7.56
CA GLY A 202 15.64 0.59 -8.13
C GLY A 202 15.35 0.03 -9.54
N ILE A 203 14.23 0.45 -10.11
CA ILE A 203 13.79 -0.01 -11.43
C ILE A 203 14.51 0.77 -12.53
N SER A 204 15.18 0.07 -13.45
CA SER A 204 15.80 0.67 -14.62
C SER A 204 14.74 1.35 -15.51
N GLY A 205 14.91 2.63 -15.81
CA GLY A 205 13.90 3.42 -16.52
C GLY A 205 12.71 3.87 -15.68
N GLY A 206 12.52 3.34 -14.46
CA GLY A 206 11.47 3.69 -13.50
C GLY A 206 11.93 4.65 -12.40
N THR A 207 12.82 5.59 -12.69
CA THR A 207 13.49 6.45 -11.69
C THR A 207 12.49 7.24 -10.82
N ILE A 208 11.46 7.84 -11.41
CA ILE A 208 10.49 8.64 -10.65
C ILE A 208 9.68 7.76 -9.70
N THR A 209 9.25 6.58 -10.15
CA THR A 209 8.52 5.62 -9.31
C THR A 209 9.43 5.08 -8.20
N SER A 210 10.69 4.76 -8.51
CA SER A 210 11.69 4.33 -7.52
C SER A 210 11.94 5.41 -6.46
N THR A 211 12.08 6.68 -6.87
CA THR A 211 12.21 7.81 -5.93
C THR A 211 10.95 7.99 -5.09
N GLY A 212 9.76 7.84 -5.71
CA GLY A 212 8.50 7.88 -4.98
C GLY A 212 8.40 6.78 -3.92
N LEU A 213 8.85 5.57 -4.25
CA LEU A 213 8.89 4.45 -3.30
C LEU A 213 9.92 4.69 -2.18
N ASP A 214 11.09 5.23 -2.47
CA ASP A 214 12.09 5.63 -1.48
C ASP A 214 11.52 6.62 -0.45
N HIS A 215 10.87 7.67 -0.93
CA HIS A 215 10.15 8.62 -0.08
C HIS A 215 9.02 7.97 0.72
N MET A 216 8.26 7.04 0.11
CA MET A 216 7.19 6.31 0.79
C MET A 216 7.73 5.52 1.99
N LEU A 217 8.83 4.82 1.80
CA LEU A 217 9.46 4.05 2.86
C LEU A 217 9.92 4.96 4.00
N SER A 218 10.70 5.99 3.69
CA SER A 218 11.20 6.91 4.70
C SER A 218 10.07 7.61 5.47
N ASP A 219 9.09 8.18 4.77
CA ASP A 219 8.01 8.96 5.39
C ASP A 219 7.01 8.09 6.18
N CYS A 220 6.58 6.96 5.60
CA CYS A 220 5.59 6.12 6.26
C CYS A 220 6.17 5.35 7.45
N LEU A 221 7.37 4.77 7.30
CA LEU A 221 7.99 3.99 8.38
C LEU A 221 8.34 4.86 9.59
N GLN A 222 8.68 6.14 9.39
CA GLN A 222 8.92 7.10 10.46
C GLN A 222 7.77 7.17 11.47
N SER A 223 6.53 6.96 11.05
CA SER A 223 5.35 6.98 11.93
C SER A 223 5.31 5.86 12.97
N TYR A 224 6.09 4.80 12.77
CA TYR A 224 6.11 3.62 13.64
C TYR A 224 7.38 3.52 14.49
N VAL A 225 8.40 4.33 14.21
CA VAL A 225 9.72 4.25 14.87
C VAL A 225 9.61 4.37 16.38
N ASP A 226 8.88 5.37 16.86
CA ASP A 226 8.72 5.60 18.30
C ASP A 226 7.96 4.46 18.99
N TYR A 227 7.00 3.83 18.31
CA TYR A 227 6.30 2.66 18.83
C TYR A 227 7.25 1.48 19.01
N PHE A 228 8.05 1.14 18.01
CA PHE A 228 9.01 0.04 18.12
C PHE A 228 10.15 0.33 19.08
N SER A 229 10.56 1.58 19.24
CA SER A 229 11.55 1.98 20.24
C SER A 229 11.07 1.74 21.66
N LYS A 230 9.78 2.00 21.93
CA LYS A 230 9.15 1.74 23.22
C LYS A 230 8.94 0.24 23.52
N LEU A 231 8.75 -0.59 22.49
CA LEU A 231 8.61 -2.05 22.67
C LEU A 231 9.93 -2.72 23.12
N LYS A 232 11.08 -2.11 22.83
CA LYS A 232 12.41 -2.66 23.16
C LYS A 232 12.92 -2.23 24.53
N GLY A 233 12.32 -1.25 25.17
CA GLY A 233 12.71 -0.71 26.49
C GLY A 233 11.87 -1.28 27.60
#